data_2972350debfbb59e314c3db47f1332cf
#
_entry.id   2972350debfbb59e314c3db47f1332cf
#
_cell.length_a   1.000
_cell.length_b   1.000
_cell.length_c   1.000
_cell.angle_alpha   90.00
_cell.angle_beta   90.00
_cell.angle_gamma   90.00
#
_symmetry.space_group_name_H-M   'P 1'
#
loop_
_entity.id
_entity.type
_entity.pdbx_description
1 polymer ?
#
loop_
_entity_poly.entity_id
_entity_poly.type
_entity_poly.pdbx_seq_one_letter_code
_entity_poly.pdbx_strand_id
1 'polypeptide(L)'
;GATNLTTGIATAHMDSSPVVFLTCNVGESTLGKDAFQEVDITGIAMPITKATYLVRDPNEIPDVIREAFAVAAMGRPGPVLIDLLKNVTSLDTMIDYEYLPKEEHQFHGRLAELRKRVGWDLNTPAPNREDVEKLVELIARSERPMLICGGGVVRSRADREFATLAQRLDAPVAITVMGGGGFPGGHALTTGMLGMHGSRASNIGCDNCDLLI
;
A
#
# COMPACT_ATOMS: atom_id res chain seq x y z
N GLY A 1 -18.98 -2.98 -15.14
CA GLY A 1 -18.26 -1.81 -14.58
C GLY A 1 -17.09 -2.21 -13.70
N ALA A 2 -17.24 -3.23 -12.85
CA ALA A 2 -16.19 -3.63 -11.89
C ALA A 2 -14.85 -4.00 -12.56
N THR A 3 -14.89 -4.67 -13.71
CA THR A 3 -13.68 -5.06 -14.46
C THR A 3 -12.82 -3.87 -14.91
N ASN A 4 -13.41 -2.69 -15.09
CA ASN A 4 -12.65 -1.48 -15.42
C ASN A 4 -11.75 -1.00 -14.28
N LEU A 5 -11.98 -1.46 -13.05
CA LEU A 5 -11.12 -1.14 -11.89
C LEU A 5 -9.81 -1.91 -11.90
N THR A 6 -9.69 -3.00 -12.68
CA THR A 6 -8.52 -3.90 -12.66
C THR A 6 -7.21 -3.14 -12.86
N THR A 7 -7.16 -2.20 -13.81
CA THR A 7 -5.97 -1.36 -14.03
C THR A 7 -5.65 -0.50 -12.81
N GLY A 8 -6.67 0.15 -12.22
CA GLY A 8 -6.47 0.99 -11.03
C GLY A 8 -6.04 0.17 -9.81
N ILE A 9 -6.60 -1.04 -9.64
CA ILE A 9 -6.22 -1.97 -8.57
C ILE A 9 -4.75 -2.40 -8.75
N ALA A 10 -4.35 -2.78 -9.98
CA ALA A 10 -2.98 -3.18 -10.28
C ALA A 10 -2.00 -2.02 -10.04
N THR A 11 -2.34 -0.79 -10.43
CA THR A 11 -1.54 0.39 -10.15
C THR A 11 -1.37 0.61 -8.65
N ALA A 12 -2.47 0.58 -7.89
CA ALA A 12 -2.41 0.71 -6.43
C ALA A 12 -1.56 -0.39 -5.77
N HIS A 13 -1.61 -1.62 -6.31
CA HIS A 13 -0.77 -2.73 -5.84
C HIS A 13 0.73 -2.46 -6.07
N MET A 14 1.10 -2.05 -7.27
CA MET A 14 2.50 -1.75 -7.62
C MET A 14 3.05 -0.56 -6.84
N ASP A 15 2.24 0.48 -6.66
CA ASP A 15 2.61 1.71 -5.94
C ASP A 15 2.53 1.57 -4.42
N SER A 16 2.10 0.40 -3.92
CA SER A 16 1.87 0.18 -2.48
C SER A 16 0.91 1.21 -1.87
N SER A 17 -0.14 1.56 -2.61
CA SER A 17 -1.15 2.52 -2.18
C SER A 17 -2.27 1.82 -1.42
N PRO A 18 -2.58 2.24 -0.16
CA PRO A 18 -3.67 1.65 0.63
C PRO A 18 -5.02 2.16 0.11
N VAL A 19 -5.67 1.38 -0.73
CA VAL A 19 -6.97 1.72 -1.33
C VAL A 19 -7.97 0.61 -1.06
N VAL A 20 -9.17 0.98 -0.64
CA VAL A 20 -10.31 0.06 -0.53
C VAL A 20 -11.23 0.30 -1.71
N PHE A 21 -11.37 -0.71 -2.57
CA PHE A 21 -12.28 -0.71 -3.71
C PHE A 21 -13.60 -1.35 -3.32
N LEU A 22 -14.70 -0.68 -3.64
CA LEU A 22 -16.05 -1.19 -3.45
C LEU A 22 -16.67 -1.47 -4.81
N THR A 23 -17.13 -2.70 -5.01
CA THR A 23 -17.87 -3.13 -6.20
C THR A 23 -19.22 -3.71 -5.80
N CYS A 24 -20.12 -3.82 -6.77
CA CYS A 24 -21.42 -4.44 -6.57
C CYS A 24 -21.60 -5.56 -7.59
N ASN A 25 -22.21 -6.65 -7.14
CA ASN A 25 -22.49 -7.82 -7.95
C ASN A 25 -24.00 -8.10 -8.03
N VAL A 26 -24.37 -9.13 -8.77
CA VAL A 26 -25.75 -9.63 -8.86
C VAL A 26 -26.29 -10.05 -7.49
N GLY A 27 -27.58 -10.27 -7.38
CA GLY A 27 -28.19 -10.78 -6.15
C GLY A 27 -27.80 -12.24 -5.88
N GLU A 28 -27.81 -12.63 -4.62
CA GLU A 28 -27.40 -13.97 -4.19
C GLU A 28 -28.15 -15.10 -4.88
N SER A 29 -29.43 -14.91 -5.18
CA SER A 29 -30.26 -15.91 -5.87
C SER A 29 -29.81 -16.22 -7.30
N THR A 30 -29.06 -15.35 -7.94
CA THR A 30 -28.56 -15.46 -9.32
C THR A 30 -27.06 -15.63 -9.40
N LEU A 31 -26.36 -15.51 -8.30
CA LEU A 31 -24.89 -15.66 -8.24
C LEU A 31 -24.46 -17.09 -8.63
N GLY A 32 -23.48 -17.20 -9.53
CA GLY A 32 -22.96 -18.46 -10.07
C GLY A 32 -23.87 -19.10 -11.13
N LYS A 33 -24.79 -18.33 -11.72
CA LYS A 33 -25.73 -18.80 -12.74
C LYS A 33 -25.59 -18.10 -14.10
N ASP A 34 -24.44 -17.49 -14.35
CA ASP A 34 -24.15 -16.71 -15.55
C ASP A 34 -25.20 -15.61 -15.80
N ALA A 35 -25.60 -14.94 -14.72
CA ALA A 35 -26.58 -13.86 -14.78
C ALA A 35 -26.07 -12.65 -15.57
N PHE A 36 -27.00 -11.85 -16.09
CA PHE A 36 -26.64 -10.63 -16.82
C PHE A 36 -25.75 -9.70 -15.98
N GLN A 37 -24.58 -9.35 -16.52
CA GLN A 37 -23.54 -8.55 -15.87
C GLN A 37 -22.89 -9.18 -14.63
N GLU A 38 -23.05 -10.47 -14.42
CA GLU A 38 -22.29 -11.21 -13.42
C GLU A 38 -20.83 -11.35 -13.84
N VAL A 39 -19.93 -11.16 -12.87
CA VAL A 39 -18.51 -11.44 -13.04
C VAL A 39 -17.89 -11.75 -11.68
N ASP A 40 -16.99 -12.72 -11.63
CA ASP A 40 -16.16 -12.96 -10.43
C ASP A 40 -15.04 -11.93 -10.34
N ILE A 41 -15.38 -10.73 -9.89
CA ILE A 41 -14.39 -9.66 -9.70
C ILE A 41 -13.44 -9.97 -8.55
N THR A 42 -13.88 -10.76 -7.56
CA THR A 42 -13.03 -11.16 -6.44
C THR A 42 -11.90 -12.08 -6.92
N GLY A 43 -12.22 -13.06 -7.78
CA GLY A 43 -11.23 -13.92 -8.42
C GLY A 43 -10.29 -13.16 -9.35
N ILE A 44 -10.82 -12.24 -10.18
CA ILE A 44 -10.00 -11.40 -11.08
C ILE A 44 -9.02 -10.53 -10.29
N ALA A 45 -9.45 -9.94 -9.17
CA ALA A 45 -8.64 -9.02 -8.38
C ALA A 45 -7.70 -9.72 -7.39
N MET A 46 -7.91 -11.01 -7.09
CA MET A 46 -7.15 -11.76 -6.08
C MET A 46 -5.62 -11.62 -6.23
N PRO A 47 -5.00 -11.77 -7.41
CA PRO A 47 -3.56 -11.70 -7.57
C PRO A 47 -2.97 -10.28 -7.42
N ILE A 48 -3.80 -9.25 -7.47
CA ILE A 48 -3.39 -7.84 -7.44
C ILE A 48 -3.97 -7.07 -6.23
N THR A 49 -4.48 -7.80 -5.23
CA THR A 49 -5.00 -7.23 -3.98
C THR A 49 -4.39 -7.92 -2.77
N LYS A 50 -4.45 -7.25 -1.64
CA LYS A 50 -4.05 -7.85 -0.35
C LYS A 50 -5.11 -8.77 0.23
N ALA A 51 -6.37 -8.45 -0.04
CA ALA A 51 -7.53 -9.27 0.30
C ALA A 51 -8.71 -8.94 -0.61
N THR A 52 -9.59 -9.91 -0.78
CA THR A 52 -10.89 -9.76 -1.44
C THR A 52 -11.99 -10.28 -0.52
N TYR A 53 -13.11 -9.59 -0.50
CA TYR A 53 -14.29 -9.95 0.29
C TYR A 53 -15.51 -9.98 -0.61
N LEU A 54 -16.32 -11.03 -0.49
CA LEU A 54 -17.66 -11.09 -1.07
C LEU A 54 -18.66 -11.05 0.09
N VAL A 55 -19.37 -9.91 0.21
CA VAL A 55 -20.31 -9.67 1.32
C VAL A 55 -21.70 -10.14 0.92
N ARG A 56 -22.24 -11.10 1.69
CA ARG A 56 -23.56 -11.71 1.48
C ARG A 56 -24.57 -11.28 2.54
N ASP A 57 -24.10 -10.97 3.75
CA ASP A 57 -24.92 -10.52 4.86
C ASP A 57 -24.64 -9.01 5.12
N PRO A 58 -25.69 -8.16 5.13
CA PRO A 58 -25.54 -6.73 5.40
C PRO A 58 -24.94 -6.44 6.79
N ASN A 59 -25.12 -7.35 7.75
CA ASN A 59 -24.58 -7.22 9.10
C ASN A 59 -23.05 -7.36 9.15
N GLU A 60 -22.43 -7.97 8.12
CA GLU A 60 -20.97 -8.08 8.02
C GLU A 60 -20.29 -6.79 7.53
N ILE A 61 -21.04 -5.87 6.89
CA ILE A 61 -20.48 -4.67 6.26
C ILE A 61 -19.58 -3.87 7.21
N PRO A 62 -19.99 -3.54 8.44
CA PRO A 62 -19.17 -2.71 9.32
C PRO A 62 -17.83 -3.35 9.65
N ASP A 63 -17.80 -4.67 9.89
CA ASP A 63 -16.59 -5.40 10.22
C ASP A 63 -15.69 -5.58 9.02
N VAL A 64 -16.26 -5.94 7.87
CA VAL A 64 -15.51 -6.08 6.61
C VAL A 64 -14.86 -4.75 6.21
N ILE A 65 -15.57 -3.62 6.35
CA ILE A 65 -15.00 -2.30 6.03
C ILE A 65 -13.84 -1.98 6.96
N ARG A 66 -13.98 -2.15 8.28
CA ARG A 66 -12.90 -1.89 9.24
C ARG A 66 -11.68 -2.77 8.95
N GLU A 67 -11.92 -4.06 8.71
CA GLU A 67 -10.87 -5.03 8.37
C GLU A 67 -10.17 -4.64 7.05
N ALA A 68 -10.92 -4.25 6.03
CA ALA A 68 -10.38 -3.85 4.73
C ALA A 68 -9.43 -2.64 4.84
N PHE A 69 -9.82 -1.60 5.59
CA PHE A 69 -8.96 -0.44 5.82
C PHE A 69 -7.69 -0.80 6.61
N ALA A 70 -7.81 -1.64 7.63
CA ALA A 70 -6.68 -2.09 8.41
C ALA A 70 -5.72 -2.93 7.55
N VAL A 71 -6.24 -3.88 6.75
CA VAL A 71 -5.46 -4.71 5.84
C VAL A 71 -4.78 -3.87 4.76
N ALA A 72 -5.49 -2.90 4.17
CA ALA A 72 -4.91 -2.01 3.16
C ALA A 72 -3.68 -1.27 3.67
N ALA A 73 -3.71 -0.79 4.91
CA ALA A 73 -2.62 -0.03 5.52
C ALA A 73 -1.50 -0.88 6.14
N MET A 74 -1.78 -2.17 6.46
CA MET A 74 -0.89 -3.06 7.21
C MET A 74 0.33 -3.49 6.42
N GLY A 75 1.51 -3.58 7.06
CA GLY A 75 2.75 -4.05 6.43
C GLY A 75 3.09 -3.24 5.17
N ARG A 76 3.39 -3.91 4.04
CA ARG A 76 3.41 -3.20 2.75
C ARG A 76 1.99 -2.77 2.40
N PRO A 77 1.68 -1.47 2.31
CA PRO A 77 0.35 -1.00 1.94
C PRO A 77 -0.06 -1.50 0.55
N GLY A 78 -1.36 -1.63 0.33
CA GLY A 78 -1.86 -2.08 -0.97
C GLY A 78 -3.38 -2.15 -1.02
N PRO A 79 -3.95 -2.44 -2.19
CA PRO A 79 -5.39 -2.44 -2.42
C PRO A 79 -6.10 -3.62 -1.77
N VAL A 80 -7.35 -3.38 -1.39
CA VAL A 80 -8.32 -4.38 -0.93
C VAL A 80 -9.60 -4.20 -1.74
N LEU A 81 -10.26 -5.28 -2.12
CA LEU A 81 -11.54 -5.27 -2.81
C LEU A 81 -12.65 -5.80 -1.91
N ILE A 82 -13.77 -5.09 -1.86
CA ILE A 82 -15.03 -5.53 -1.25
C ILE A 82 -16.09 -5.56 -2.33
N ASP A 83 -16.64 -6.72 -2.62
CA ASP A 83 -17.74 -6.92 -3.56
C ASP A 83 -19.05 -7.16 -2.80
N LEU A 84 -20.03 -6.29 -3.01
CA LEU A 84 -21.32 -6.31 -2.32
C LEU A 84 -22.39 -6.92 -3.23
N LEU A 85 -23.10 -7.94 -2.76
CA LEU A 85 -24.23 -8.45 -3.52
C LEU A 85 -25.39 -7.45 -3.53
N LYS A 86 -26.18 -7.43 -4.60
CA LYS A 86 -27.32 -6.51 -4.78
C LYS A 86 -28.31 -6.56 -3.61
N ASN A 87 -28.58 -7.73 -3.06
CA ASN A 87 -29.49 -7.89 -1.93
C ASN A 87 -28.97 -7.25 -0.63
N VAL A 88 -27.66 -7.10 -0.50
CA VAL A 88 -27.03 -6.47 0.69
C VAL A 88 -27.27 -4.96 0.75
N THR A 89 -27.42 -4.33 -0.41
CA THR A 89 -27.58 -2.87 -0.57
C THR A 89 -28.98 -2.46 -1.04
N SER A 90 -29.97 -3.37 -1.08
CA SER A 90 -31.31 -3.04 -1.51
C SER A 90 -32.08 -2.29 -0.42
N LEU A 91 -33.08 -1.48 -0.84
CA LEU A 91 -33.87 -0.66 0.07
C LEU A 91 -34.66 -1.47 1.13
N ASP A 92 -34.97 -2.74 0.81
CA ASP A 92 -35.71 -3.65 1.69
C ASP A 92 -34.80 -4.43 2.64
N THR A 93 -33.50 -4.18 2.60
CA THR A 93 -32.53 -4.87 3.43
C THR A 93 -32.61 -4.37 4.87
N MET A 94 -32.83 -5.30 5.78
CA MET A 94 -32.83 -5.02 7.21
C MET A 94 -31.46 -5.28 7.80
N ILE A 95 -31.01 -4.38 8.64
CA ILE A 95 -29.75 -4.50 9.40
C ILE A 95 -30.10 -4.66 10.88
N ASP A 96 -29.49 -5.64 11.52
CA ASP A 96 -29.55 -5.77 12.98
C ASP A 96 -28.50 -4.87 13.61
N TYR A 97 -28.94 -3.71 14.11
CA TYR A 97 -28.04 -2.74 14.74
C TYR A 97 -27.43 -3.23 16.05
N GLU A 98 -27.99 -4.28 16.68
CA GLU A 98 -27.37 -4.88 17.85
C GLU A 98 -26.12 -5.69 17.51
N TYR A 99 -26.03 -6.16 16.26
CA TYR A 99 -24.87 -6.87 15.74
C TYR A 99 -23.69 -5.92 15.46
N LEU A 100 -23.93 -4.62 15.33
CA LEU A 100 -22.83 -3.67 15.16
C LEU A 100 -21.93 -3.74 16.41
N PRO A 101 -20.67 -4.14 16.29
CA PRO A 101 -19.80 -4.34 17.44
C PRO A 101 -19.69 -3.05 18.23
N LYS A 102 -20.13 -3.08 19.48
CA LYS A 102 -20.09 -1.93 20.40
C LYS A 102 -18.68 -1.70 20.94
N GLU A 103 -17.73 -2.63 20.71
CA GLU A 103 -16.39 -2.57 21.28
C GLU A 103 -15.31 -2.94 20.24
N GLU A 104 -14.19 -2.23 20.29
CA GLU A 104 -12.98 -2.48 19.48
C GLU A 104 -12.40 -3.89 19.64
N HIS A 105 -12.71 -4.60 20.73
CA HIS A 105 -12.11 -5.89 21.06
C HIS A 105 -12.43 -7.02 20.06
N GLN A 106 -13.61 -7.05 19.47
CA GLN A 106 -13.95 -8.08 18.46
C GLN A 106 -13.22 -7.85 17.15
N PHE A 107 -13.05 -6.59 16.77
CA PHE A 107 -12.28 -6.21 15.59
C PHE A 107 -10.81 -6.61 15.73
N HIS A 108 -10.19 -6.34 16.89
CA HIS A 108 -8.80 -6.75 17.15
C HIS A 108 -8.60 -8.26 17.11
N GLY A 109 -9.56 -9.05 17.62
CA GLY A 109 -9.50 -10.52 17.55
C GLY A 109 -9.52 -11.03 16.11
N ARG A 110 -10.45 -10.53 15.30
CA ARG A 110 -10.58 -10.91 13.88
C ARG A 110 -9.37 -10.49 13.06
N LEU A 111 -8.85 -9.30 13.30
CA LEU A 111 -7.62 -8.81 12.69
C LEU A 111 -6.40 -9.64 13.12
N ALA A 112 -6.34 -10.06 14.37
CA ALA A 112 -5.26 -10.94 14.87
C ALA A 112 -5.29 -12.32 14.21
N GLU A 113 -6.49 -12.89 13.99
CA GLU A 113 -6.65 -14.15 13.25
C GLU A 113 -6.25 -14.01 11.78
N LEU A 114 -6.65 -12.90 11.14
CA LEU A 114 -6.26 -12.61 9.76
C LEU A 114 -4.74 -12.48 9.63
N ARG A 115 -4.09 -11.76 10.53
CA ARG A 115 -2.63 -11.64 10.60
C ARG A 115 -1.96 -13.00 10.66
N LYS A 116 -2.44 -13.88 11.55
CA LYS A 116 -1.92 -15.22 11.72
C LYS A 116 -2.09 -16.05 10.45
N ARG A 117 -3.23 -15.91 9.76
CA ARG A 117 -3.55 -16.64 8.53
C ARG A 117 -2.73 -16.18 7.33
N VAL A 118 -2.50 -14.88 7.18
CA VAL A 118 -1.76 -14.30 6.04
C VAL A 118 -0.29 -14.01 6.35
N GLY A 119 0.16 -14.25 7.59
CA GLY A 119 1.55 -14.06 7.99
C GLY A 119 2.02 -12.60 8.01
N TRP A 120 1.11 -11.64 8.12
CA TRP A 120 1.46 -10.23 8.15
C TRP A 120 1.68 -9.71 9.56
N ASP A 121 2.83 -9.07 9.77
CA ASP A 121 3.08 -8.29 10.99
C ASP A 121 2.66 -6.83 10.77
N LEU A 122 1.93 -6.25 11.74
CA LEU A 122 1.59 -4.82 11.74
C LEU A 122 2.75 -3.94 12.19
N ASN A 123 3.70 -4.53 12.90
CA ASN A 123 4.84 -3.78 13.37
C ASN A 123 5.89 -3.72 12.25
N THR A 124 6.31 -2.53 11.90
CA THR A 124 7.55 -2.38 11.14
C THR A 124 8.66 -2.94 12.01
N PRO A 125 9.37 -3.99 11.58
CA PRO A 125 10.46 -4.52 12.39
C PRO A 125 11.49 -3.43 12.63
N ALA A 126 12.02 -3.37 13.86
CA ALA A 126 13.15 -2.50 14.14
C ALA A 126 14.33 -2.91 13.24
N PRO A 127 15.11 -1.94 12.73
CA PRO A 127 16.26 -2.27 11.92
C PRO A 127 17.24 -3.10 12.73
N ASN A 128 17.82 -4.12 12.10
CA ASN A 128 18.85 -4.93 12.73
C ASN A 128 20.10 -4.07 12.93
N ARG A 129 20.65 -4.08 14.15
CA ARG A 129 21.83 -3.28 14.49
C ARG A 129 23.05 -3.64 13.63
N GLU A 130 23.27 -4.93 13.37
CA GLU A 130 24.36 -5.38 12.50
C GLU A 130 24.26 -4.82 11.07
N ASP A 131 23.04 -4.78 10.52
CA ASP A 131 22.82 -4.26 9.17
C ASP A 131 23.00 -2.74 9.12
N VAL A 132 22.63 -2.03 10.19
CA VAL A 132 22.92 -0.58 10.31
C VAL A 132 24.42 -0.34 10.41
N GLU A 133 25.16 -1.12 11.22
CA GLU A 133 26.62 -1.01 11.33
C GLU A 133 27.31 -1.28 9.99
N LYS A 134 26.90 -2.32 9.25
CA LYS A 134 27.39 -2.59 7.89
C LYS A 134 27.12 -1.44 6.91
N LEU A 135 25.91 -0.86 6.98
CA LEU A 135 25.57 0.32 6.15
C LEU A 135 26.50 1.50 6.46
N VAL A 136 26.74 1.77 7.75
CA VAL A 136 27.66 2.85 8.18
C VAL A 136 29.08 2.59 7.66
N GLU A 137 29.57 1.34 7.68
CA GLU A 137 30.88 0.98 7.13
C GLU A 137 30.94 1.20 5.61
N LEU A 138 29.87 0.84 4.87
CA LEU A 138 29.79 1.07 3.43
C LEU A 138 29.81 2.55 3.10
N ILE A 139 29.05 3.35 3.84
CA ILE A 139 29.02 4.82 3.70
C ILE A 139 30.43 5.40 3.96
N ALA A 140 31.11 4.95 5.02
CA ALA A 140 32.42 5.46 5.39
C ALA A 140 33.53 5.14 4.34
N ARG A 141 33.32 4.14 3.49
CA ARG A 141 34.24 3.74 2.42
C ARG A 141 33.91 4.35 1.07
N SER A 142 32.69 4.86 0.91
CA SER A 142 32.22 5.41 -0.35
C SER A 142 32.81 6.81 -0.59
N GLU A 143 33.26 7.04 -1.82
CA GLU A 143 33.73 8.34 -2.29
C GLU A 143 32.65 9.12 -3.05
N ARG A 144 31.67 8.41 -3.59
CA ARG A 144 30.59 8.99 -4.40
C ARG A 144 29.22 8.39 -4.04
N PRO A 145 28.78 8.56 -2.80
CA PRO A 145 27.45 8.06 -2.40
C PRO A 145 26.36 8.85 -3.12
N MET A 146 25.24 8.15 -3.43
CA MET A 146 24.01 8.76 -3.93
C MET A 146 22.81 8.21 -3.18
N LEU A 147 21.84 9.08 -2.90
CA LEU A 147 20.62 8.75 -2.19
C LEU A 147 19.41 8.70 -3.13
N ILE A 148 18.52 7.73 -2.93
CA ILE A 148 17.22 7.67 -3.62
C ILE A 148 16.10 7.89 -2.61
N CYS A 149 15.40 9.02 -2.76
CA CYS A 149 14.19 9.30 -2.02
C CYS A 149 13.00 8.58 -2.66
N GLY A 150 12.52 7.53 -2.04
CA GLY A 150 11.36 6.77 -2.48
C GLY A 150 10.12 7.01 -1.64
N GLY A 151 9.00 6.36 -2.00
CA GLY A 151 7.73 6.45 -1.26
C GLY A 151 7.82 5.99 0.19
N GLY A 152 8.84 5.20 0.55
CA GLY A 152 9.12 4.81 1.93
C GLY A 152 9.42 6.01 2.83
N VAL A 153 10.23 6.96 2.37
CA VAL A 153 10.55 8.20 3.11
C VAL A 153 9.28 9.00 3.40
N VAL A 154 8.42 9.17 2.39
CA VAL A 154 7.16 9.92 2.52
C VAL A 154 6.20 9.22 3.49
N ARG A 155 6.01 7.91 3.35
CA ARG A 155 5.07 7.15 4.19
C ARG A 155 5.51 7.05 5.64
N SER A 156 6.82 6.91 5.89
CA SER A 156 7.37 6.87 7.25
C SER A 156 7.53 8.25 7.88
N ARG A 157 7.24 9.33 7.12
CA ARG A 157 7.45 10.72 7.54
C ARG A 157 8.90 11.00 7.97
N ALA A 158 9.85 10.33 7.30
CA ALA A 158 11.29 10.43 7.58
C ALA A 158 12.00 11.49 6.71
N ASP A 159 11.27 12.46 6.21
CA ASP A 159 11.77 13.53 5.33
C ASP A 159 12.90 14.36 5.98
N ARG A 160 12.78 14.62 7.28
CA ARG A 160 13.79 15.37 8.05
C ARG A 160 15.06 14.56 8.28
N GLU A 161 14.92 13.31 8.68
CA GLU A 161 16.03 12.38 8.90
C GLU A 161 16.76 12.11 7.58
N PHE A 162 16.01 11.91 6.50
CA PHE A 162 16.56 11.71 5.16
C PHE A 162 17.33 12.95 4.69
N ALA A 163 16.78 14.15 4.86
CA ALA A 163 17.46 15.40 4.52
C ALA A 163 18.73 15.60 5.35
N THR A 164 18.69 15.27 6.65
CA THR A 164 19.85 15.32 7.52
C THR A 164 20.94 14.37 7.05
N LEU A 165 20.58 13.15 6.65
CA LEU A 165 21.54 12.17 6.10
C LEU A 165 22.18 12.71 4.82
N ALA A 166 21.37 13.20 3.86
CA ALA A 166 21.85 13.75 2.60
C ALA A 166 22.85 14.89 2.83
N GLN A 167 22.54 15.81 3.72
CA GLN A 167 23.41 16.94 4.06
C GLN A 167 24.71 16.51 4.75
N ARG A 168 24.63 15.52 5.66
CA ARG A 168 25.84 15.01 6.36
C ARG A 168 26.80 14.31 5.42
N LEU A 169 26.27 13.63 4.41
CA LEU A 169 27.07 12.91 3.41
C LEU A 169 27.48 13.80 2.23
N ASP A 170 26.93 15.01 2.14
CA ASP A 170 27.00 15.87 0.96
C ASP A 170 26.66 15.09 -0.33
N ALA A 171 25.68 14.18 -0.23
CA ALA A 171 25.34 13.24 -1.28
C ALA A 171 24.19 13.75 -2.15
N PRO A 172 24.30 13.64 -3.48
CA PRO A 172 23.20 13.94 -4.40
C PRO A 172 21.97 13.08 -4.10
N VAL A 173 20.77 13.65 -4.30
CA VAL A 173 19.49 12.99 -4.05
C VAL A 173 18.70 12.90 -5.34
N ALA A 174 18.42 11.68 -5.79
CA ALA A 174 17.40 11.37 -6.80
C ALA A 174 16.06 11.08 -6.13
N ILE A 175 14.96 11.40 -6.82
CA ILE A 175 13.60 11.22 -6.30
C ILE A 175 12.86 10.26 -7.23
N THR A 176 12.22 9.23 -6.68
CA THR A 176 11.27 8.42 -7.46
C THR A 176 9.92 9.13 -7.58
N VAL A 177 9.06 8.70 -8.50
CA VAL A 177 7.69 9.23 -8.62
C VAL A 177 6.97 9.21 -7.26
N MET A 178 7.06 8.09 -6.53
CA MET A 178 6.42 7.92 -5.22
C MET A 178 7.16 8.63 -4.07
N GLY A 179 8.38 9.09 -4.30
CA GLY A 179 9.18 9.87 -3.35
C GLY A 179 8.94 11.38 -3.42
N GLY A 180 8.06 11.81 -4.32
CA GLY A 180 7.72 13.23 -4.48
C GLY A 180 7.28 13.87 -3.16
N GLY A 181 7.93 14.96 -2.76
CA GLY A 181 7.71 15.62 -1.47
C GLY A 181 8.57 15.13 -0.31
N GLY A 182 9.28 14.00 -0.45
CA GLY A 182 10.15 13.47 0.61
C GLY A 182 11.51 14.16 0.73
N PHE A 183 11.88 14.98 -0.26
CA PHE A 183 13.08 15.83 -0.22
C PHE A 183 12.80 17.17 -0.94
N PRO A 184 13.30 18.31 -0.44
CA PRO A 184 12.99 19.62 -1.02
C PRO A 184 13.52 19.76 -2.46
N GLY A 185 12.64 20.05 -3.42
CA GLY A 185 13.00 20.17 -4.83
C GLY A 185 13.96 21.30 -5.16
N GLY A 186 14.02 22.36 -4.34
CA GLY A 186 14.96 23.49 -4.49
C GLY A 186 16.28 23.32 -3.74
N HIS A 187 16.54 22.18 -3.10
CA HIS A 187 17.79 21.93 -2.38
C HIS A 187 18.95 21.70 -3.35
N ALA A 188 20.15 22.19 -3.03
CA ALA A 188 21.34 22.08 -3.90
C ALA A 188 21.72 20.62 -4.22
N LEU A 189 21.42 19.68 -3.34
CA LEU A 189 21.66 18.24 -3.54
C LEU A 189 20.59 17.56 -4.39
N THR A 190 19.47 18.20 -4.72
CA THR A 190 18.41 17.60 -5.54
C THR A 190 18.86 17.49 -6.99
N THR A 191 18.90 16.25 -7.51
CA THR A 191 19.22 16.00 -8.92
C THR A 191 17.97 15.84 -9.80
N GLY A 192 16.79 15.72 -9.19
CA GLY A 192 15.50 15.54 -9.86
C GLY A 192 14.98 14.11 -9.81
N MET A 193 14.02 13.80 -10.67
CA MET A 193 13.41 12.46 -10.74
C MET A 193 14.36 11.46 -11.41
N LEU A 194 14.37 10.24 -10.91
CA LEU A 194 15.10 9.10 -11.48
C LEU A 194 14.23 8.33 -12.48
N GLY A 195 14.84 7.68 -13.46
CA GLY A 195 14.22 6.72 -14.35
C GLY A 195 14.08 7.20 -15.80
N MET A 196 13.28 6.51 -16.59
CA MET A 196 13.11 6.75 -18.04
C MET A 196 12.64 8.19 -18.36
N HIS A 197 11.80 8.76 -17.51
CA HIS A 197 11.33 10.15 -17.61
C HIS A 197 12.04 11.07 -16.62
N GLY A 198 13.15 10.61 -16.04
CA GLY A 198 13.90 11.35 -15.04
C GLY A 198 14.87 12.36 -15.62
N SER A 199 15.48 13.14 -14.74
CA SER A 199 16.52 14.09 -15.11
C SER A 199 17.80 13.38 -15.55
N ARG A 200 18.55 14.01 -16.46
CA ARG A 200 19.87 13.52 -16.85
C ARG A 200 20.83 13.44 -15.65
N ALA A 201 20.74 14.43 -14.74
CA ALA A 201 21.59 14.47 -13.54
C ALA A 201 21.34 13.28 -12.62
N SER A 202 20.08 12.89 -12.35
CA SER A 202 19.75 11.73 -11.54
C SER A 202 20.25 10.42 -12.16
N ASN A 203 20.02 10.24 -13.46
CA ASN A 203 20.41 9.00 -14.14
C ASN A 203 21.94 8.87 -14.21
N ILE A 204 22.66 9.93 -14.58
CA ILE A 204 24.13 9.91 -14.60
C ILE A 204 24.70 9.74 -13.18
N GLY A 205 24.10 10.37 -12.17
CA GLY A 205 24.52 10.22 -10.79
C GLY A 205 24.44 8.75 -10.33
N CYS A 206 23.33 8.06 -10.63
CA CYS A 206 23.17 6.64 -10.32
C CYS A 206 24.17 5.74 -11.07
N ASP A 207 24.50 6.05 -12.32
CA ASP A 207 25.49 5.28 -13.10
C ASP A 207 26.93 5.44 -12.56
N ASN A 208 27.25 6.58 -11.96
CA ASN A 208 28.61 6.90 -11.54
C ASN A 208 28.84 6.86 -10.02
N CYS A 209 27.80 6.62 -9.23
CA CYS A 209 27.98 6.42 -7.79
C CYS A 209 28.68 5.09 -7.50
N ASP A 210 29.40 5.03 -6.38
CA ASP A 210 30.01 3.80 -5.87
C ASP A 210 29.17 3.18 -4.75
N LEU A 211 28.22 3.93 -4.20
CA LEU A 211 27.23 3.47 -3.24
C LEU A 211 25.88 4.14 -3.51
N LEU A 212 24.86 3.32 -3.69
CA LEU A 212 23.47 3.76 -3.84
C LEU A 212 22.68 3.36 -2.58
N ILE A 213 22.04 4.33 -1.93
CA ILE A 213 21.28 4.16 -0.68
C ILE A 213 19.81 4.50 -0.93
#